data_47ca3fa98ca74aecde463784465a1228
#
_entry.id   47ca3fa98ca74aecde463784465a1228
#
_cell.length_a   1.000
_cell.length_b   1.000
_cell.length_c   1.000
_cell.angle_alpha   90.00
_cell.angle_beta   90.00
_cell.angle_gamma   90.00
#
_symmetry.space_group_name_H-M   'P 1'
#
loop_
_entity.id
_entity.type
_entity.pdbx_description
1 polymer ?
#
loop_
_entity_poly.entity_id
_entity_poly.type
_entity_poly.pdbx_seq_one_letter_code
_entity_poly.pdbx_strand_id
1 'polypeptide(L)'
;MDPGETKEEDIKNNVIAKVEPIGRDEFVAAGTKGMKARHKFTVWENEYKEESEVLFNGKRLSIYRIYGPKDDGKVELYAGERVGNT
;
A
#
# COMPACT_ATOMS: atom_id res chain seq x y z
N MET A 1 -18.91 -5.78 -10.32
CA MET A 1 -18.02 -5.01 -9.47
C MET A 1 -17.92 -3.62 -9.99
N ASP A 2 -18.06 -2.65 -9.15
CA ASP A 2 -18.06 -1.30 -9.58
C ASP A 2 -16.67 -0.77 -9.80
N PRO A 3 -16.50 0.12 -10.74
CA PRO A 3 -15.21 0.73 -10.95
C PRO A 3 -14.77 1.45 -9.67
N GLY A 4 -13.55 1.31 -9.31
CA GLY A 4 -13.05 1.92 -8.10
C GLY A 4 -13.30 1.14 -6.86
N GLU A 5 -14.04 0.03 -6.96
CA GLU A 5 -14.28 -0.76 -5.83
C GLU A 5 -13.03 -1.46 -5.39
N THR A 6 -12.86 -1.64 -4.11
CA THR A 6 -11.65 -2.27 -3.60
C THR A 6 -11.76 -3.78 -3.76
N LYS A 7 -10.63 -4.45 -3.79
CA LYS A 7 -10.59 -5.89 -3.85
C LYS A 7 -9.70 -6.40 -2.75
N GLU A 8 -9.92 -7.63 -2.37
CA GLU A 8 -9.04 -8.29 -1.43
C GLU A 8 -8.17 -9.24 -2.19
N GLU A 9 -6.87 -9.13 -2.03
CA GLU A 9 -5.93 -9.95 -2.75
C GLU A 9 -4.77 -10.35 -1.87
N ASP A 10 -4.11 -11.45 -2.24
CA ASP A 10 -2.94 -11.86 -1.51
C ASP A 10 -1.78 -10.97 -1.91
N ILE A 11 -1.00 -10.57 -0.95
CA ILE A 11 0.23 -9.85 -1.20
C ILE A 11 1.35 -10.68 -0.58
N LYS A 12 2.54 -10.12 -0.50
CA LYS A 12 3.69 -10.85 -0.02
C LYS A 12 3.37 -11.61 1.26
N ASN A 13 3.85 -12.82 1.38
CA ASN A 13 3.66 -13.72 2.52
C ASN A 13 2.20 -14.18 2.63
N ASN A 14 1.48 -14.14 1.51
CA ASN A 14 0.11 -14.65 1.48
C ASN A 14 -0.81 -13.94 2.44
N VAL A 15 -0.58 -12.66 2.66
CA VAL A 15 -1.46 -11.87 3.51
C VAL A 15 -2.59 -11.35 2.64
N ILE A 16 -3.81 -11.47 3.11
CA ILE A 16 -4.96 -10.94 2.39
C ILE A 16 -5.09 -9.46 2.70
N ALA A 17 -5.14 -8.65 1.68
CA ALA A 17 -5.23 -7.22 1.84
C ALA A 17 -6.34 -6.65 1.00
N LYS A 18 -6.93 -5.56 1.51
CA LYS A 18 -7.85 -4.78 0.72
C LYS A 18 -7.00 -3.82 -0.06
N VAL A 19 -7.15 -3.78 -1.36
CA VAL A 19 -6.31 -2.97 -2.23
C VAL A 19 -7.13 -1.83 -2.78
N GLU A 20 -6.64 -0.61 -2.61
CA GLU A 20 -7.33 0.56 -3.08
C GLU A 20 -6.41 1.44 -3.89
N PRO A 21 -6.96 2.22 -4.82
CA PRO A 21 -6.12 3.16 -5.56
C PRO A 21 -5.69 4.30 -4.64
N ILE A 22 -4.67 5.00 -5.07
CA ILE A 22 -4.16 6.14 -4.32
C ILE A 22 -4.93 7.37 -4.74
N GLY A 23 -5.35 8.17 -3.80
CA GLY A 23 -6.01 9.43 -4.12
C GLY A 23 -5.03 10.50 -4.56
N ARG A 24 -5.56 11.56 -5.15
CA ARG A 24 -4.73 12.60 -5.73
C ARG A 24 -3.80 13.26 -4.70
N ASP A 25 -4.35 13.60 -3.54
CA ASP A 25 -3.53 14.30 -2.54
C ASP A 25 -2.38 13.43 -2.06
N GLU A 26 -2.66 12.16 -1.88
CA GLU A 26 -1.61 11.26 -1.44
C GLU A 26 -0.57 11.06 -2.55
N PHE A 27 -1.01 11.02 -3.79
CA PHE A 27 -0.11 10.85 -4.91
C PHE A 27 0.85 12.05 -4.98
N VAL A 28 0.33 13.26 -4.79
CA VAL A 28 1.16 14.45 -4.83
C VAL A 28 2.12 14.47 -3.65
N ALA A 29 1.63 14.13 -2.46
CA ALA A 29 2.49 14.12 -1.27
C ALA A 29 3.61 13.11 -1.41
N ALA A 30 3.33 11.95 -1.98
CA ALA A 30 4.36 10.95 -2.18
C ALA A 30 5.39 11.43 -3.19
N GLY A 31 4.94 12.14 -4.21
CA GLY A 31 5.85 12.67 -5.23
C GLY A 31 6.89 13.60 -4.66
N THR A 32 6.55 14.37 -3.63
CA THR A 32 7.53 15.27 -3.02
C THR A 32 8.60 14.49 -2.28
N LYS A 33 8.39 13.21 -2.01
CA LYS A 33 9.36 12.36 -1.35
C LYS A 33 10.04 11.43 -2.33
N GLY A 34 9.87 11.63 -3.61
CA GLY A 34 10.49 10.79 -4.62
C GLY A 34 9.81 9.46 -4.83
N MET A 35 8.52 9.36 -4.48
CA MET A 35 7.79 8.13 -4.64
C MET A 35 6.65 8.31 -5.61
N LYS A 36 6.43 7.31 -6.46
CA LYS A 36 5.27 7.27 -7.32
C LYS A 36 4.30 6.31 -6.64
N ALA A 37 3.31 6.85 -5.97
CA ALA A 37 2.37 6.04 -5.21
C ALA A 37 1.54 5.18 -6.15
N ARG A 38 1.34 3.93 -5.79
CA ARG A 38 0.62 3.00 -6.65
C ARG A 38 -0.66 2.51 -6.00
N HIS A 39 -0.58 1.99 -4.80
CA HIS A 39 -1.76 1.41 -4.15
C HIS A 39 -1.69 1.57 -2.65
N LYS A 40 -2.84 1.52 -2.02
CA LYS A 40 -2.95 1.47 -0.58
C LYS A 40 -3.44 0.07 -0.23
N PHE A 41 -2.75 -0.60 0.68
CA PHE A 41 -3.13 -1.93 1.12
C PHE A 41 -3.58 -1.87 2.57
N THR A 42 -4.73 -2.43 2.88
CA THR A 42 -5.21 -2.47 4.26
C THR A 42 -5.13 -3.90 4.72
N VAL A 43 -4.38 -4.17 5.78
CA VAL A 43 -4.18 -5.51 6.30
C VAL A 43 -4.44 -5.52 7.79
N TRP A 44 -4.66 -6.71 8.36
CA TRP A 44 -4.79 -6.81 9.80
C TRP A 44 -3.44 -6.54 10.45
N GLU A 45 -3.45 -5.82 11.56
CA GLU A 45 -2.22 -5.45 12.21
C GLU A 45 -1.38 -6.67 12.57
N ASN A 46 -2.02 -7.73 13.05
CA ASN A 46 -1.27 -8.89 13.50
C ASN A 46 -0.69 -9.70 12.36
N GLU A 47 -1.08 -9.39 11.12
CA GLU A 47 -0.49 -10.06 9.98
C GLU A 47 0.60 -9.23 9.31
N TYR A 48 0.77 -7.99 9.73
CA TYR A 48 1.80 -7.15 9.14
C TYR A 48 3.07 -7.32 9.97
N LYS A 49 4.14 -7.77 9.33
CA LYS A 49 5.38 -8.07 10.03
C LYS A 49 6.41 -6.97 9.83
N GLU A 50 5.95 -5.77 9.54
CA GLU A 50 6.83 -4.62 9.38
C GLU A 50 7.76 -4.76 8.19
N GLU A 51 7.32 -5.45 7.14
CA GLU A 51 8.09 -5.52 5.93
C GLU A 51 8.16 -4.14 5.30
N SER A 52 9.22 -3.88 4.58
CA SER A 52 9.36 -2.59 3.91
C SER A 52 8.87 -2.65 2.47
N GLU A 53 8.47 -3.80 1.98
CA GLU A 53 8.05 -3.95 0.61
C GLU A 53 6.88 -4.91 0.52
N VAL A 54 6.08 -4.78 -0.54
CA VAL A 54 5.04 -5.75 -0.84
C VAL A 54 5.24 -6.22 -2.26
N LEU A 55 4.87 -7.46 -2.54
CA LEU A 55 4.89 -7.99 -3.90
C LEU A 55 3.46 -8.09 -4.36
N PHE A 56 3.08 -7.34 -5.37
CA PHE A 56 1.72 -7.27 -5.83
C PHE A 56 1.71 -7.33 -7.35
N ASN A 57 0.98 -8.30 -7.89
CA ASN A 57 0.89 -8.52 -9.35
C ASN A 57 2.28 -8.60 -9.96
N GLY A 58 3.18 -9.30 -9.31
CA GLY A 58 4.52 -9.49 -9.83
C GLY A 58 5.43 -8.30 -9.70
N LYS A 59 4.95 -7.19 -9.10
CA LYS A 59 5.79 -6.05 -8.90
C LYS A 59 6.12 -5.87 -7.46
N ARG A 60 7.36 -5.47 -7.18
CA ARG A 60 7.78 -5.19 -5.82
C ARG A 60 7.60 -3.71 -5.58
N LEU A 61 6.80 -3.37 -4.61
CA LEU A 61 6.51 -1.99 -4.28
C LEU A 61 7.07 -1.66 -2.90
N SER A 62 7.59 -0.46 -2.73
CA SER A 62 8.14 -0.04 -1.45
C SER A 62 7.04 0.59 -0.61
N ILE A 63 6.97 0.20 0.66
CA ILE A 63 6.03 0.81 1.59
C ILE A 63 6.69 2.08 2.08
N TYR A 64 6.06 3.22 1.82
CA TYR A 64 6.68 4.48 2.19
C TYR A 64 5.91 5.18 3.30
N ARG A 65 4.75 4.68 3.66
CA ARG A 65 3.97 5.31 4.71
C ARG A 65 3.05 4.27 5.32
N ILE A 66 2.89 4.30 6.62
CA ILE A 66 2.01 3.39 7.34
C ILE A 66 1.08 4.21 8.20
N TYR A 67 -0.20 3.92 8.17
CA TYR A 67 -1.18 4.61 8.97
C TYR A 67 -1.95 3.58 9.78
N GLY A 68 -2.01 3.79 11.07
CA GLY A 68 -2.66 2.88 11.99
C GLY A 68 -1.66 2.31 12.97
N PRO A 69 -2.08 1.35 13.79
CA PRO A 69 -3.33 0.61 13.67
C PRO A 69 -4.54 1.47 14.00
N LYS A 70 -5.61 1.16 13.34
CA LYS A 70 -6.86 1.89 13.55
C LYS A 70 -7.72 1.12 14.54
N ASP A 71 -8.86 1.68 14.90
CA ASP A 71 -9.73 1.06 15.89
C ASP A 71 -10.19 -0.32 15.49
N ASP A 72 -10.25 -0.61 14.19
CA ASP A 72 -10.71 -1.90 13.74
C ASP A 72 -9.56 -2.92 13.68
N GLY A 73 -8.39 -2.59 14.15
CA GLY A 73 -7.27 -3.53 14.19
C GLY A 73 -6.55 -3.66 12.85
N LYS A 74 -6.73 -2.71 11.96
CA LYS A 74 -6.12 -2.76 10.64
C LYS A 74 -5.13 -1.63 10.47
N VAL A 75 -4.14 -1.86 9.60
CA VAL A 75 -3.19 -0.82 9.23
C VAL A 75 -3.26 -0.60 7.74
N GLU A 76 -2.99 0.61 7.32
CA GLU A 76 -2.96 0.97 5.92
C GLU A 76 -1.53 1.19 5.50
N LEU A 77 -1.12 0.52 4.42
CA LEU A 77 0.24 0.59 3.93
C LEU A 77 0.19 1.28 2.59
N TYR A 78 0.89 2.39 2.48
CA TYR A 78 0.94 3.13 1.22
C TYR A 78 2.22 2.71 0.52
N ALA A 79 2.10 2.19 -0.69
CA ALA A 79 3.23 1.61 -1.38
C ALA A 79 3.33 2.12 -2.80
N GLY A 80 4.53 2.19 -3.31
CA GLY A 80 4.77 2.67 -4.65
C GLY A 80 6.17 2.37 -5.10
N GLU A 81 6.58 3.04 -6.17
CA GLU A 81 7.88 2.87 -6.78
C GLU A 81 8.70 4.10 -6.53
N ARG A 82 9.99 3.91 -6.26
CA ARG A 82 10.86 5.04 -6.08
C ARG A 82 11.17 5.63 -7.44
N VAL A 83 11.07 6.94 -7.58
CA VAL A 83 11.37 7.58 -8.85
C VAL A 83 12.46 8.62 -8.62
N GLY A 84 12.99 9.11 -9.69
CA GLY A 84 14.07 10.05 -9.59
C GLY A 84 15.34 9.31 -9.62
N ASN A 85 16.43 10.02 -9.72
CA ASN A 85 17.57 9.39 -9.76
C ASN A 85 18.08 9.29 -8.59
N THR A 86 18.18 8.84 -8.01
CA THR A 86 18.80 8.64 -6.86
C THR A 86 20.08 8.37 -6.86
#